data_bb78884c8c23d65493f455cc3215cc1a
#
_entry.id   bb78884c8c23d65493f455cc3215cc1a
#
_cell.length_a   1.000
_cell.length_b   1.000
_cell.length_c   1.000
_cell.angle_alpha   90.00
_cell.angle_beta   90.00
_cell.angle_gamma   90.00
#
_symmetry.space_group_name_H-M   'P 1'
#
loop_
_entity.id
_entity.type
_entity.pdbx_description
1 polymer ?
#
loop_
_entity_poly.entity_id
_entity_poly.type
_entity_poly.pdbx_seq_one_letter_code
_entity_poly.pdbx_strand_id
1 'polypeptide(L)'
;MYHAKNCYVKIDNTEMEYVTFGNGTQPFIIMPGLGDALKTVRGTAVPFSYMYRTYAKYFKVYLFSRKNMIPKDYTIADMADDQAKVLKTLGISDACIMGVSQGGMISMHLAAKYPELVTKLVLANTAPYANDVIKTVVGTWIDMAKQGDFKDIFIDTAEKTYSEQKLKTYRRFYGILSKMSEPKSLERFIIQHFPV
;
A
#
# COMPACT_ATOMS: atom_id res chain seq x y z
N MET A 1 9.80 16.48 -11.71
CA MET A 1 9.53 16.91 -10.32
C MET A 1 10.17 15.89 -9.38
N TYR A 2 11.09 16.31 -8.52
CA TYR A 2 11.83 15.47 -7.55
C TYR A 2 12.43 14.17 -8.13
N HIS A 3 12.87 14.16 -9.40
CA HIS A 3 13.43 12.99 -10.09
C HIS A 3 12.54 11.75 -10.03
N ALA A 4 11.20 11.93 -10.13
CA ALA A 4 10.23 10.86 -10.01
C ALA A 4 10.39 9.80 -11.12
N LYS A 5 10.48 8.53 -10.70
CA LYS A 5 10.67 7.38 -11.58
C LYS A 5 9.72 6.24 -11.19
N ASN A 6 9.16 5.59 -12.22
CA ASN A 6 8.51 4.30 -12.06
C ASN A 6 9.55 3.21 -12.26
N CYS A 7 9.64 2.28 -11.34
CA CYS A 7 10.65 1.24 -11.29
C CYS A 7 10.02 -0.11 -10.98
N TYR A 8 10.79 -1.16 -11.20
CA TYR A 8 10.47 -2.50 -10.71
C TYR A 8 11.76 -3.18 -10.23
N VAL A 9 11.61 -4.17 -9.39
CA VAL A 9 12.68 -5.05 -8.92
C VAL A 9 12.24 -6.50 -9.09
N LYS A 10 13.13 -7.34 -9.57
CA LYS A 10 12.87 -8.79 -9.64
C LYS A 10 12.95 -9.40 -8.25
N ILE A 11 11.95 -10.21 -7.94
CA ILE A 11 11.84 -10.96 -6.70
C ILE A 11 11.32 -12.35 -7.01
N ASP A 12 12.06 -13.37 -6.63
CA ASP A 12 11.77 -14.76 -6.97
C ASP A 12 11.56 -14.93 -8.50
N ASN A 13 10.42 -15.44 -8.92
CA ASN A 13 10.01 -15.59 -10.32
C ASN A 13 9.04 -14.50 -10.81
N THR A 14 8.94 -13.38 -10.09
CA THR A 14 8.04 -12.26 -10.39
C THR A 14 8.73 -10.90 -10.23
N GLU A 15 7.97 -9.84 -10.26
CA GLU A 15 8.42 -8.47 -10.07
C GLU A 15 7.62 -7.76 -8.98
N MET A 16 8.27 -6.80 -8.34
CA MET A 16 7.63 -5.84 -7.44
C MET A 16 7.79 -4.44 -8.02
N GLU A 17 6.69 -3.76 -8.25
CA GLU A 17 6.67 -2.39 -8.74
C GLU A 17 6.89 -1.40 -7.60
N TYR A 18 7.65 -0.36 -7.88
CA TYR A 18 7.81 0.75 -6.94
C TYR A 18 7.99 2.07 -7.69
N VAL A 19 7.73 3.15 -6.98
CA VAL A 19 8.09 4.49 -7.45
C VAL A 19 9.13 5.08 -6.51
N THR A 20 10.05 5.88 -7.07
CA THR A 20 11.05 6.59 -6.28
C THR A 20 11.13 8.04 -6.72
N PHE A 21 11.36 8.92 -5.76
CA PHE A 21 11.51 10.36 -5.96
C PHE A 21 12.20 11.01 -4.75
N GLY A 22 12.57 12.27 -4.87
CA GLY A 22 13.15 13.05 -3.78
C GLY A 22 14.62 13.38 -3.96
N ASN A 23 15.05 14.44 -3.26
CA ASN A 23 16.38 15.03 -3.38
C ASN A 23 17.34 14.61 -2.27
N GLY A 24 16.84 14.02 -1.19
CA GLY A 24 17.65 13.56 -0.08
C GLY A 24 18.35 12.23 -0.37
N THR A 25 19.23 11.83 0.54
CA THR A 25 19.95 10.55 0.49
C THR A 25 19.38 9.51 1.45
N GLN A 26 18.80 9.95 2.58
CA GLN A 26 18.19 9.06 3.57
C GLN A 26 16.96 8.35 2.98
N PRO A 27 16.90 7.01 2.99
CA PRO A 27 15.74 6.28 2.50
C PRO A 27 14.51 6.52 3.37
N PHE A 28 13.37 6.82 2.72
CA PHE A 28 12.06 6.91 3.33
C PHE A 28 11.10 5.99 2.58
N ILE A 29 10.70 4.91 3.21
CA ILE A 29 9.87 3.88 2.61
C ILE A 29 8.42 4.13 3.00
N ILE A 30 7.53 4.17 2.01
CA ILE A 30 6.08 4.23 2.24
C ILE A 30 5.48 2.89 1.86
N MET A 31 4.83 2.24 2.82
CA MET A 31 4.08 1.00 2.61
C MET A 31 2.58 1.30 2.61
N PRO A 32 1.91 1.20 1.45
CA PRO A 32 0.49 1.51 1.32
C PRO A 32 -0.37 0.44 1.99
N GLY A 33 -1.62 0.79 2.27
CA GLY A 33 -2.65 -0.13 2.75
C GLY A 33 -3.15 -1.09 1.68
N LEU A 34 -4.31 -1.70 1.94
CA LEU A 34 -4.95 -2.69 1.06
C LEU A 34 -5.33 -2.13 -0.33
N GLY A 35 -5.41 -0.81 -0.48
CA GLY A 35 -5.63 -0.17 -1.77
C GLY A 35 -4.61 -0.53 -2.86
N ASP A 36 -3.39 -0.93 -2.47
CA ASP A 36 -2.37 -1.47 -3.40
C ASP A 36 -2.84 -2.75 -4.11
N ALA A 37 -3.71 -3.51 -3.47
CA ALA A 37 -4.30 -4.70 -4.05
C ALA A 37 -5.28 -4.39 -5.20
N LEU A 38 -5.88 -3.21 -5.18
CA LEU A 38 -6.78 -2.73 -6.25
C LEU A 38 -5.98 -2.14 -7.41
N LYS A 39 -4.95 -1.35 -7.09
CA LYS A 39 -4.10 -0.69 -8.09
C LYS A 39 -2.70 -0.49 -7.55
N THR A 40 -1.72 -1.07 -8.23
CA THR A 40 -0.31 -0.91 -7.89
C THR A 40 0.17 0.53 -8.14
N VAL A 41 1.36 0.84 -7.65
CA VAL A 41 1.99 2.15 -7.83
C VAL A 41 2.49 2.41 -9.27
N ARG A 42 2.32 1.47 -10.17
CA ARG A 42 2.76 1.61 -11.57
C ARG A 42 2.18 2.85 -12.23
N GLY A 43 3.04 3.67 -12.82
CA GLY A 43 2.64 4.89 -13.52
C GLY A 43 2.32 6.08 -12.60
N THR A 44 2.48 5.95 -11.29
CA THR A 44 2.07 6.98 -10.31
C THR A 44 3.22 7.82 -9.74
N ALA A 45 4.44 7.71 -10.28
CA ALA A 45 5.61 8.41 -9.74
C ALA A 45 5.41 9.93 -9.63
N VAL A 46 4.87 10.57 -10.67
CA VAL A 46 4.64 12.02 -10.67
C VAL A 46 3.56 12.45 -9.67
N PRO A 47 2.35 11.87 -9.67
CA PRO A 47 1.32 12.18 -8.67
C PRO A 47 1.81 11.99 -7.23
N PHE A 48 2.49 10.87 -6.92
CA PHE A 48 3.02 10.65 -5.57
C PHE A 48 4.15 11.59 -5.21
N SER A 49 5.03 11.96 -6.15
CA SER A 49 6.06 12.96 -5.88
C SER A 49 5.47 14.33 -5.50
N TYR A 50 4.30 14.67 -6.01
CA TYR A 50 3.58 15.87 -5.62
C TYR A 50 2.88 15.70 -4.26
N MET A 51 2.19 14.58 -4.06
CA MET A 51 1.48 14.26 -2.80
C MET A 51 2.45 14.26 -1.61
N TYR A 52 3.59 13.63 -1.75
CA TYR A 52 4.61 13.49 -0.71
C TYR A 52 5.76 14.51 -0.84
N ARG A 53 5.53 15.65 -1.51
CA ARG A 53 6.56 16.67 -1.78
C ARG A 53 7.26 17.20 -0.54
N THR A 54 6.60 17.21 0.61
CA THR A 54 7.20 17.61 1.88
C THR A 54 8.33 16.68 2.29
N TYR A 55 8.12 15.36 2.17
CA TYR A 55 9.15 14.35 2.42
C TYR A 55 10.21 14.34 1.31
N ALA A 56 9.81 14.51 0.06
CA ALA A 56 10.70 14.52 -1.10
C ALA A 56 11.78 15.60 -1.06
N LYS A 57 11.61 16.65 -0.27
CA LYS A 57 12.65 17.68 -0.05
C LYS A 57 13.86 17.15 0.71
N TYR A 58 13.65 16.21 1.66
CA TYR A 58 14.64 15.81 2.64
C TYR A 58 15.08 14.35 2.50
N PHE A 59 14.24 13.52 1.88
CA PHE A 59 14.43 12.07 1.79
C PHE A 59 14.53 11.61 0.33
N LYS A 60 15.13 10.42 0.17
CA LYS A 60 14.93 9.58 -1.01
C LYS A 60 13.72 8.69 -0.73
N VAL A 61 12.58 9.05 -1.31
CA VAL A 61 11.31 8.38 -1.06
C VAL A 61 11.15 7.18 -1.99
N TYR A 62 10.70 6.07 -1.43
CA TYR A 62 10.30 4.85 -2.13
C TYR A 62 8.89 4.48 -1.69
N LEU A 63 8.05 4.14 -2.63
CA LEU A 63 6.71 3.63 -2.36
C LEU A 63 6.56 2.31 -3.13
N PHE A 64 6.46 1.21 -2.38
CA PHE A 64 6.44 -0.14 -2.92
C PHE A 64 5.02 -0.69 -2.99
N SER A 65 4.70 -1.37 -4.10
CA SER A 65 3.59 -2.31 -4.16
C SER A 65 3.98 -3.66 -3.53
N ARG A 66 3.02 -4.57 -3.41
CA ARG A 66 3.32 -6.00 -3.19
C ARG A 66 3.75 -6.61 -4.53
N LYS A 67 4.43 -7.77 -4.49
CA LYS A 67 4.85 -8.49 -5.71
C LYS A 67 3.66 -8.78 -6.64
N ASN A 68 3.91 -8.90 -7.94
CA ASN A 68 2.86 -9.05 -8.94
C ASN A 68 2.15 -10.40 -8.86
N MET A 69 2.89 -11.49 -8.74
CA MET A 69 2.32 -12.84 -8.57
C MET A 69 2.23 -13.17 -7.08
N ILE A 70 1.02 -13.23 -6.58
CA ILE A 70 0.71 -13.43 -5.17
C ILE A 70 0.22 -14.87 -4.95
N PRO A 71 0.85 -15.64 -4.03
CA PRO A 71 0.33 -16.95 -3.62
C PRO A 71 -1.04 -16.82 -2.92
N LYS A 72 -1.84 -17.90 -2.96
CA LYS A 72 -3.17 -17.90 -2.31
C LYS A 72 -3.10 -17.67 -0.79
N ASP A 73 -2.07 -18.21 -0.14
CA ASP A 73 -1.89 -18.15 1.31
C ASP A 73 -0.87 -17.07 1.71
N TYR A 74 -0.85 -15.95 1.00
CA TYR A 74 0.13 -14.87 1.17
C TYR A 74 -0.16 -14.04 2.41
N THR A 75 0.60 -14.27 3.47
CA THR A 75 0.44 -13.64 4.78
C THR A 75 1.09 -12.25 4.90
N ILE A 76 0.76 -11.51 5.96
CA ILE A 76 1.44 -10.26 6.32
C ILE A 76 2.93 -10.49 6.57
N ALA A 77 3.30 -11.63 7.17
CA ALA A 77 4.69 -12.00 7.39
C ALA A 77 5.44 -12.22 6.07
N ASP A 78 4.83 -12.94 5.11
CA ASP A 78 5.41 -13.12 3.77
C ASP A 78 5.58 -11.79 3.03
N MET A 79 4.62 -10.87 3.17
CA MET A 79 4.73 -9.52 2.61
C MET A 79 5.92 -8.75 3.20
N ALA A 80 6.18 -8.91 4.50
CA ALA A 80 7.33 -8.31 5.17
C ALA A 80 8.66 -8.95 4.71
N ASP A 81 8.69 -10.26 4.53
CA ASP A 81 9.86 -10.98 4.02
C ASP A 81 10.20 -10.54 2.58
N ASP A 82 9.20 -10.39 1.73
CA ASP A 82 9.37 -9.87 0.38
C ASP A 82 9.90 -8.43 0.39
N GLN A 83 9.41 -7.57 1.28
CA GLN A 83 9.92 -6.21 1.42
C GLN A 83 11.38 -6.21 1.88
N ALA A 84 11.74 -7.03 2.88
CA ALA A 84 13.12 -7.16 3.34
C ALA A 84 14.06 -7.61 2.21
N LYS A 85 13.64 -8.62 1.43
CA LYS A 85 14.39 -9.12 0.27
C LYS A 85 14.61 -8.03 -0.77
N VAL A 86 13.58 -7.24 -1.08
CA VAL A 86 13.64 -6.14 -2.05
C VAL A 86 14.54 -5.02 -1.55
N LEU A 87 14.42 -4.60 -0.30
CA LEU A 87 15.29 -3.57 0.28
C LEU A 87 16.75 -4.00 0.22
N LYS A 88 17.08 -5.24 0.59
CA LYS A 88 18.43 -5.80 0.49
C LYS A 88 18.93 -5.84 -0.96
N THR A 89 18.11 -6.24 -1.91
CA THR A 89 18.44 -6.26 -3.35
C THR A 89 18.77 -4.86 -3.90
N LEU A 90 18.09 -3.84 -3.40
CA LEU A 90 18.30 -2.45 -3.80
C LEU A 90 19.41 -1.75 -3.00
N GLY A 91 20.07 -2.46 -2.07
CA GLY A 91 21.09 -1.88 -1.19
C GLY A 91 20.54 -0.83 -0.24
N ILE A 92 19.28 -0.93 0.14
CA ILE A 92 18.61 -0.01 1.05
C ILE A 92 18.69 -0.57 2.47
N SER A 93 19.40 0.14 3.35
CA SER A 93 19.48 -0.07 4.79
C SER A 93 19.10 1.21 5.53
N ASP A 94 19.01 1.14 6.84
CA ASP A 94 18.79 2.31 7.72
C ASP A 94 17.59 3.18 7.32
N ALA A 95 16.51 2.54 6.84
CA ALA A 95 15.37 3.26 6.30
C ALA A 95 14.45 3.81 7.40
N CYS A 96 13.93 5.02 7.18
CA CYS A 96 12.71 5.47 7.84
C CYS A 96 11.53 4.84 7.11
N ILE A 97 10.65 4.14 7.82
CA ILE A 97 9.50 3.45 7.22
C ILE A 97 8.20 4.07 7.73
N MET A 98 7.29 4.38 6.82
CA MET A 98 5.91 4.75 7.14
C MET A 98 4.96 3.70 6.58
N GLY A 99 4.28 2.99 7.45
CA GLY A 99 3.25 2.01 7.10
C GLY A 99 1.85 2.54 7.37
N VAL A 100 0.97 2.45 6.37
CA VAL A 100 -0.42 2.90 6.46
C VAL A 100 -1.34 1.69 6.41
N SER A 101 -2.28 1.56 7.37
CA SER A 101 -3.26 0.47 7.41
C SER A 101 -2.57 -0.90 7.34
N GLN A 102 -2.90 -1.78 6.38
CA GLN A 102 -2.21 -3.05 6.15
C GLN A 102 -0.69 -2.87 5.97
N GLY A 103 -0.25 -1.78 5.32
CA GLY A 103 1.17 -1.46 5.20
C GLY A 103 1.86 -1.24 6.55
N GLY A 104 1.11 -0.78 7.57
CA GLY A 104 1.60 -0.68 8.94
C GLY A 104 1.80 -2.05 9.59
N MET A 105 0.90 -3.00 9.37
CA MET A 105 1.07 -4.39 9.84
C MET A 105 2.34 -5.00 9.23
N ILE A 106 2.54 -4.86 7.92
CA ILE A 106 3.74 -5.31 7.22
C ILE A 106 4.99 -4.65 7.80
N SER A 107 4.94 -3.35 8.04
CA SER A 107 6.06 -2.59 8.58
C SER A 107 6.44 -3.01 10.00
N MET A 108 5.47 -3.37 10.84
CA MET A 108 5.72 -3.93 12.18
C MET A 108 6.42 -5.28 12.10
N HIS A 109 5.96 -6.20 11.24
CA HIS A 109 6.64 -7.48 11.01
C HIS A 109 8.06 -7.28 10.46
N LEU A 110 8.24 -6.36 9.51
CA LEU A 110 9.54 -6.03 8.96
C LEU A 110 10.49 -5.51 10.04
N ALA A 111 10.06 -4.56 10.85
CA ALA A 111 10.89 -3.98 11.91
C ALA A 111 11.25 -5.00 13.01
N ALA A 112 10.32 -5.90 13.33
CA ALA A 112 10.55 -6.93 14.33
C ALA A 112 11.53 -8.02 13.84
N LYS A 113 11.42 -8.44 12.57
CA LYS A 113 12.20 -9.55 12.00
C LYS A 113 13.54 -9.10 11.39
N TYR A 114 13.60 -7.87 10.87
CA TYR A 114 14.75 -7.28 10.17
C TYR A 114 15.10 -5.89 10.72
N PRO A 115 15.43 -5.79 12.03
CA PRO A 115 15.67 -4.49 12.67
C PRO A 115 16.84 -3.72 12.03
N GLU A 116 17.78 -4.41 11.39
CA GLU A 116 18.91 -3.79 10.68
C GLU A 116 18.48 -2.96 9.47
N LEU A 117 17.27 -3.15 8.95
CA LEU A 117 16.74 -2.38 7.81
C LEU A 117 15.99 -1.12 8.24
N VAL A 118 15.63 -1.00 9.53
CA VAL A 118 14.66 -0.01 10.01
C VAL A 118 15.24 0.89 11.07
N THR A 119 15.47 2.15 10.75
CA THR A 119 15.95 3.15 11.73
C THR A 119 14.80 3.80 12.50
N LYS A 120 13.70 4.08 11.79
CA LYS A 120 12.50 4.71 12.36
C LYS A 120 11.25 4.11 11.75
N LEU A 121 10.22 3.93 12.58
CA LEU A 121 8.94 3.40 12.17
C LEU A 121 7.83 4.39 12.49
N VAL A 122 7.05 4.77 11.48
CA VAL A 122 5.85 5.58 11.60
C VAL A 122 4.66 4.72 11.24
N LEU A 123 3.72 4.58 12.15
CA LEU A 123 2.52 3.78 11.99
C LEU A 123 1.29 4.70 11.88
N ALA A 124 0.60 4.66 10.75
CA ALA A 124 -0.55 5.50 10.48
C ALA A 124 -1.80 4.66 10.24
N ASN A 125 -2.85 4.91 11.03
CA ASN A 125 -4.16 4.25 10.91
C ASN A 125 -4.05 2.72 10.79
N THR A 126 -3.30 2.09 11.68
CA THR A 126 -3.00 0.65 11.64
C THR A 126 -3.15 0.01 13.01
N ALA A 127 -3.13 -1.31 13.04
CA ALA A 127 -3.17 -2.12 14.24
C ALA A 127 -2.17 -3.28 14.09
N PRO A 128 -1.69 -3.89 15.18
CA PRO A 128 -0.73 -5.00 15.11
C PRO A 128 -1.34 -6.29 14.51
N TYR A 129 -2.64 -6.44 14.62
CA TYR A 129 -3.43 -7.56 14.06
C TYR A 129 -4.85 -7.10 13.71
N ALA A 130 -5.52 -7.86 12.85
CA ALA A 130 -6.91 -7.60 12.51
C ALA A 130 -7.82 -8.04 13.66
N ASN A 131 -8.45 -7.07 14.35
CA ASN A 131 -9.52 -7.34 15.32
C ASN A 131 -10.83 -7.66 14.59
N ASP A 132 -11.88 -8.01 15.35
CA ASP A 132 -13.16 -8.43 14.78
C ASP A 132 -13.82 -7.35 13.92
N VAL A 133 -13.64 -6.06 14.25
CA VAL A 133 -14.15 -4.95 13.44
C VAL A 133 -13.47 -4.92 12.07
N ILE A 134 -12.14 -5.01 12.05
CA ILE A 134 -11.36 -5.04 10.79
C ILE A 134 -11.75 -6.27 9.97
N LYS A 135 -11.83 -7.45 10.60
CA LYS A 135 -12.22 -8.71 9.94
C LYS A 135 -13.61 -8.60 9.31
N THR A 136 -14.57 -8.04 10.03
CA THR A 136 -15.94 -7.85 9.53
C THR A 136 -15.97 -6.90 8.34
N VAL A 137 -15.36 -5.72 8.46
CA VAL A 137 -15.35 -4.72 7.39
C VAL A 137 -14.65 -5.25 6.12
N VAL A 138 -13.45 -5.81 6.30
CA VAL A 138 -12.69 -6.34 5.15
C VAL A 138 -13.37 -7.58 4.57
N GLY A 139 -13.96 -8.45 5.40
CA GLY A 139 -14.77 -9.57 4.94
C GLY A 139 -15.93 -9.13 4.04
N THR A 140 -16.66 -8.09 4.43
CA THR A 140 -17.72 -7.49 3.60
C THR A 140 -17.17 -7.01 2.24
N TRP A 141 -16.02 -6.33 2.23
CA TRP A 141 -15.41 -5.88 0.97
C TRP A 141 -14.96 -7.04 0.07
N ILE A 142 -14.52 -8.16 0.67
CA ILE A 142 -14.16 -9.36 -0.08
C ILE A 142 -15.37 -10.02 -0.71
N ASP A 143 -16.48 -10.07 0.02
CA ASP A 143 -17.73 -10.63 -0.51
C ASP A 143 -18.27 -9.76 -1.66
N MET A 144 -18.20 -8.44 -1.55
CA MET A 144 -18.47 -7.52 -2.65
C MET A 144 -17.50 -7.76 -3.82
N ALA A 145 -16.21 -7.94 -3.56
CA ALA A 145 -15.21 -8.20 -4.60
C ALA A 145 -15.45 -9.50 -5.36
N LYS A 146 -15.88 -10.57 -4.68
CA LYS A 146 -16.27 -11.84 -5.32
C LYS A 146 -17.48 -11.71 -6.23
N GLN A 147 -18.36 -10.74 -5.94
CA GLN A 147 -19.53 -10.42 -6.76
C GLN A 147 -19.19 -9.43 -7.90
N GLY A 148 -17.99 -8.88 -7.93
CA GLY A 148 -17.57 -7.88 -8.90
C GLY A 148 -18.01 -6.46 -8.58
N ASP A 149 -18.51 -6.20 -7.38
CA ASP A 149 -19.12 -4.94 -6.96
C ASP A 149 -18.08 -3.91 -6.46
N PHE A 150 -17.12 -3.57 -7.32
CA PHE A 150 -16.08 -2.58 -6.98
C PHE A 150 -16.67 -1.23 -6.56
N LYS A 151 -17.76 -0.80 -7.20
CA LYS A 151 -18.40 0.46 -6.87
C LYS A 151 -18.84 0.53 -5.40
N ASP A 152 -19.38 -0.55 -4.87
CA ASP A 152 -19.84 -0.61 -3.49
C ASP A 152 -18.68 -0.68 -2.50
N ILE A 153 -17.59 -1.38 -2.86
CA ILE A 153 -16.33 -1.32 -2.10
C ILE A 153 -15.81 0.13 -2.04
N PHE A 154 -15.80 0.83 -3.16
CA PHE A 154 -15.32 2.21 -3.25
C PHE A 154 -16.15 3.15 -2.36
N ILE A 155 -17.48 3.04 -2.44
CA ILE A 155 -18.42 3.87 -1.66
C ILE A 155 -18.25 3.56 -0.17
N ASP A 156 -18.31 2.29 0.23
CA ASP A 156 -18.23 1.88 1.63
C ASP A 156 -16.88 2.29 2.26
N THR A 157 -15.77 2.14 1.50
CA THR A 157 -14.47 2.63 1.93
C THR A 157 -14.45 4.13 2.15
N ALA A 158 -15.05 4.90 1.22
CA ALA A 158 -15.11 6.35 1.36
C ALA A 158 -15.94 6.78 2.57
N GLU A 159 -17.13 6.18 2.76
CA GLU A 159 -18.04 6.46 3.88
C GLU A 159 -17.40 6.16 5.25
N LYS A 160 -16.53 5.15 5.34
CA LYS A 160 -15.81 4.80 6.56
C LYS A 160 -14.52 5.61 6.79
N THR A 161 -13.99 6.25 5.74
CA THR A 161 -12.67 6.91 5.79
C THR A 161 -12.78 8.42 5.96
N TYR A 162 -13.77 9.04 5.35
CA TYR A 162 -13.87 10.50 5.30
C TYR A 162 -14.90 11.06 6.29
N SER A 163 -14.65 12.28 6.74
CA SER A 163 -15.62 13.01 7.57
C SER A 163 -16.87 13.39 6.78
N GLU A 164 -18.01 13.52 7.45
CA GLU A 164 -19.29 13.89 6.85
C GLU A 164 -19.21 15.18 6.01
N GLN A 165 -18.40 16.13 6.46
CA GLN A 165 -18.18 17.38 5.71
C GLN A 165 -17.58 17.13 4.31
N LYS A 166 -16.63 16.19 4.18
CA LYS A 166 -16.04 15.80 2.90
C LYS A 166 -16.98 14.93 2.08
N LEU A 167 -17.70 14.03 2.75
CA LEU A 167 -18.66 13.13 2.12
C LEU A 167 -19.79 13.87 1.41
N LYS A 168 -20.29 14.99 1.94
CA LYS A 168 -21.28 15.85 1.27
C LYS A 168 -20.85 16.24 -0.15
N THR A 169 -19.56 16.45 -0.38
CA THR A 169 -19.04 16.77 -1.71
C THR A 169 -18.80 15.50 -2.54
N TYR A 170 -18.20 14.46 -1.94
CA TYR A 170 -17.79 13.26 -2.66
C TYR A 170 -18.96 12.41 -3.14
N ARG A 171 -20.06 12.32 -2.40
CA ARG A 171 -21.26 11.54 -2.75
C ARG A 171 -21.81 11.91 -4.15
N ARG A 172 -21.67 13.19 -4.55
CA ARG A 172 -22.09 13.65 -5.88
C ARG A 172 -21.27 13.05 -7.03
N PHE A 173 -20.05 12.61 -6.72
CA PHE A 173 -19.08 12.15 -7.72
C PHE A 173 -18.79 10.66 -7.62
N TYR A 174 -19.40 9.91 -6.68
CA TYR A 174 -19.13 8.49 -6.49
C TYR A 174 -19.23 7.66 -7.77
N GLY A 175 -20.22 7.90 -8.62
CA GLY A 175 -20.39 7.18 -9.87
C GLY A 175 -19.23 7.40 -10.86
N ILE A 176 -18.70 8.61 -10.94
CA ILE A 176 -17.57 8.94 -11.81
C ILE A 176 -16.27 8.46 -11.20
N LEU A 177 -16.04 8.76 -9.92
CA LEU A 177 -14.79 8.42 -9.22
C LEU A 177 -14.59 6.91 -9.10
N SER A 178 -15.64 6.14 -8.78
CA SER A 178 -15.56 4.67 -8.74
C SER A 178 -15.17 4.11 -10.10
N LYS A 179 -15.83 4.55 -11.17
CA LYS A 179 -15.54 4.10 -12.55
C LYS A 179 -14.11 4.42 -12.99
N MET A 180 -13.59 5.61 -12.63
CA MET A 180 -12.19 6.00 -12.93
C MET A 180 -11.16 5.21 -12.11
N SER A 181 -11.55 4.74 -10.94
CA SER A 181 -10.69 4.01 -10.01
C SER A 181 -10.79 2.50 -10.14
N GLU A 182 -11.72 2.01 -10.97
CA GLU A 182 -12.02 0.59 -11.12
C GLU A 182 -10.78 -0.19 -11.57
N PRO A 183 -10.40 -1.25 -10.83
CA PRO A 183 -9.27 -2.08 -11.21
C PRO A 183 -9.65 -3.03 -12.36
N LYS A 184 -8.65 -3.52 -13.09
CA LYS A 184 -8.88 -4.52 -14.15
C LYS A 184 -9.35 -5.87 -13.60
N SER A 185 -9.00 -6.20 -12.36
CA SER A 185 -9.38 -7.43 -11.68
C SER A 185 -9.40 -7.19 -10.18
N LEU A 186 -10.31 -7.86 -9.48
CA LEU A 186 -10.41 -7.87 -8.02
C LEU A 186 -9.71 -9.09 -7.39
N GLU A 187 -9.17 -10.00 -8.19
CA GLU A 187 -8.53 -11.22 -7.70
C GLU A 187 -7.40 -10.93 -6.71
N ARG A 188 -6.53 -9.98 -7.05
CA ARG A 188 -5.42 -9.54 -6.18
C ARG A 188 -5.93 -9.01 -4.84
N PHE A 189 -7.05 -8.29 -4.83
CA PHE A 189 -7.68 -7.77 -3.63
C PHE A 189 -8.24 -8.91 -2.76
N ILE A 190 -8.87 -9.90 -3.38
CA ILE A 190 -9.41 -11.08 -2.71
C ILE A 190 -8.30 -11.90 -2.03
N ILE A 191 -7.12 -12.02 -2.66
CA ILE A 191 -5.99 -12.78 -2.10
C ILE A 191 -5.29 -12.01 -0.97
N GLN A 192 -5.13 -10.69 -1.10
CA GLN A 192 -4.38 -9.86 -0.13
C GLN A 192 -5.17 -9.48 1.12
N HIS A 193 -6.41 -9.96 1.27
CA HIS A 193 -7.11 -9.76 2.53
C HIS A 193 -6.32 -10.43 3.67
N PHE A 194 -6.50 -9.99 4.90
CA PHE A 194 -5.78 -10.48 6.07
C PHE A 194 -5.93 -12.01 6.22
N PRO A 195 -5.07 -12.85 5.67
CA PRO A 195 -5.01 -14.23 6.08
C PRO A 195 -4.52 -14.24 7.52
N VAL A 196 -5.30 -14.85 8.36
CA VAL A 196 -5.04 -15.07 9.79
C VAL A 196 -3.95 -16.11 9.92
#